data_67fa867a4df44ec663a473b2cc303948
#
_entry.id   67fa867a4df44ec663a473b2cc303948
#
_cell.length_a   1.000
_cell.length_b   1.000
_cell.length_c   1.000
_cell.angle_alpha   90.00
_cell.angle_beta   90.00
_cell.angle_gamma   90.00
#
_symmetry.space_group_name_H-M   'P 1'
#
loop_
_entity.id
_entity.type
_entity.pdbx_description
1 polymer ?
#
loop_
_entity_poly.entity_id
_entity_poly.type
_entity_poly.pdbx_seq_one_letter_code
_entity_poly.pdbx_strand_id
1 'polypeptide(L)'
;MRACFPYLTAILLGLSLLSGCAGLQRPPPPPSIQQIVEMAKAGKPAEDIVRELQETRAVYPLTASQIVRLHEQGVPEAVLDYMQSVYAESIRWNARMQYEGTYYWWHDCFYCYQRPVIVVPY
;
A
#
# COMPACT_ATOMS: atom_id res chain seq x y z
N MET A 1 16.01 -48.11 -29.91
CA MET A 1 15.95 -47.40 -28.65
C MET A 1 16.55 -45.99 -28.74
N ARG A 2 16.35 -45.19 -29.80
CA ARG A 2 16.95 -43.84 -29.96
C ARG A 2 15.96 -42.70 -30.23
N ALA A 3 14.66 -42.96 -30.19
CA ALA A 3 13.63 -41.97 -30.58
C ALA A 3 12.89 -41.31 -29.39
N CYS A 4 13.10 -41.73 -28.13
CA CYS A 4 12.37 -41.16 -26.99
C CYS A 4 13.08 -39.97 -26.32
N PHE A 5 14.32 -39.69 -26.67
CA PHE A 5 15.13 -38.62 -26.00
C PHE A 5 14.65 -37.19 -26.28
N PRO A 6 14.22 -36.83 -27.53
CA PRO A 6 13.81 -35.44 -27.79
C PRO A 6 12.45 -35.06 -27.14
N TYR A 7 11.59 -36.01 -26.88
CA TYR A 7 10.29 -35.75 -26.24
C TYR A 7 10.41 -35.50 -24.73
N LEU A 8 11.34 -36.19 -24.07
CA LEU A 8 11.62 -35.97 -22.64
C LEU A 8 12.24 -34.59 -22.36
N THR A 9 13.10 -34.10 -23.24
CA THR A 9 13.66 -32.75 -23.10
C THR A 9 12.63 -31.65 -23.36
N ALA A 10 11.71 -31.86 -24.32
CA ALA A 10 10.64 -30.93 -24.60
C ALA A 10 9.61 -30.84 -23.45
N ILE A 11 9.31 -31.97 -22.79
CA ILE A 11 8.42 -32.00 -21.61
C ILE A 11 9.06 -31.32 -20.40
N LEU A 12 10.35 -31.53 -20.17
CA LEU A 12 11.09 -30.87 -19.10
C LEU A 12 11.19 -29.34 -19.29
N LEU A 13 11.37 -28.86 -20.53
CA LEU A 13 11.37 -27.44 -20.85
C LEU A 13 9.98 -26.82 -20.68
N GLY A 14 8.93 -27.55 -21.03
CA GLY A 14 7.54 -27.10 -20.88
C GLY A 14 7.11 -26.93 -19.42
N LEU A 15 7.56 -27.83 -18.52
CA LEU A 15 7.24 -27.71 -17.09
C LEU A 15 7.92 -26.53 -16.40
N SER A 16 9.08 -26.07 -16.89
CA SER A 16 9.81 -24.94 -16.32
C SER A 16 9.11 -23.58 -16.55
N LEU A 17 8.28 -23.49 -17.56
CA LEU A 17 7.57 -22.24 -17.90
C LEU A 17 6.30 -22.01 -17.08
N LEU A 18 5.79 -23.01 -16.35
CA LEU A 18 4.60 -22.88 -15.52
C LEU A 18 4.88 -22.34 -14.11
N SER A 19 6.15 -22.22 -13.71
CA SER A 19 6.50 -21.75 -12.35
C SER A 19 6.48 -20.23 -12.19
N GLY A 20 6.11 -19.47 -13.21
CA GLY A 20 6.24 -17.99 -13.24
C GLY A 20 5.12 -17.18 -12.58
N CYS A 21 4.03 -17.76 -12.09
CA CYS A 21 2.88 -17.01 -11.60
C CYS A 21 2.76 -16.86 -10.08
N ALA A 22 3.82 -17.11 -9.31
CA ALA A 22 3.78 -17.02 -7.83
C ALA A 22 3.92 -15.61 -7.25
N GLY A 23 3.86 -14.55 -8.07
CA GLY A 23 4.21 -13.18 -7.66
C GLY A 23 3.06 -12.19 -7.45
N LEU A 24 1.79 -12.58 -7.57
CA LEU A 24 0.64 -11.72 -7.29
C LEU A 24 0.20 -11.83 -5.83
N GLN A 25 1.14 -11.61 -4.90
CA GLN A 25 0.77 -11.48 -3.50
C GLN A 25 -0.01 -10.18 -3.35
N ARG A 26 -1.30 -10.32 -3.00
CA ARG A 26 -2.13 -9.19 -2.61
C ARG A 26 -1.43 -8.49 -1.43
N PRO A 27 -1.22 -7.17 -1.48
CA PRO A 27 -0.65 -6.46 -0.35
C PRO A 27 -1.45 -6.78 0.92
N PRO A 28 -0.80 -6.90 2.08
CA PRO A 28 -1.49 -7.14 3.34
C PRO A 28 -2.55 -6.07 3.58
N PRO A 29 -3.66 -6.40 4.25
CA PRO A 29 -4.67 -5.41 4.59
C PRO A 29 -4.03 -4.35 5.50
N PRO A 30 -4.44 -3.07 5.35
CA PRO A 30 -3.90 -2.00 6.18
C PRO A 30 -4.23 -2.24 7.65
N PRO A 31 -3.29 -1.97 8.58
CA PRO A 31 -3.55 -2.12 10.00
C PRO A 31 -4.64 -1.15 10.46
N SER A 32 -5.52 -1.61 11.33
CA SER A 32 -6.50 -0.74 11.98
C SER A 32 -5.81 0.20 12.98
N ILE A 33 -6.47 1.29 13.35
CA ILE A 33 -5.94 2.21 14.37
C ILE A 33 -5.68 1.51 15.69
N GLN A 34 -6.54 0.57 16.08
CA GLN A 34 -6.34 -0.22 17.28
C GLN A 34 -5.07 -1.07 17.21
N GLN A 35 -4.79 -1.69 16.07
CA GLN A 35 -3.56 -2.45 15.85
C GLN A 35 -2.32 -1.55 15.93
N ILE A 36 -2.38 -0.32 15.44
CA ILE A 36 -1.29 0.65 15.56
C ILE A 36 -1.02 0.98 17.04
N VAL A 37 -2.07 1.19 17.84
CA VAL A 37 -1.97 1.42 19.28
C VAL A 37 -1.37 0.19 19.99
N GLU A 38 -1.79 -1.01 19.62
CA GLU A 38 -1.25 -2.26 20.19
C GLU A 38 0.23 -2.44 19.85
N MET A 39 0.63 -2.16 18.61
CA MET A 39 2.05 -2.18 18.21
C MET A 39 2.89 -1.18 19.03
N ALA A 40 2.36 0.03 19.24
CA ALA A 40 3.04 1.05 20.05
C ALA A 40 3.15 0.60 21.52
N LYS A 41 2.08 0.07 22.11
CA LYS A 41 2.08 -0.45 23.48
C LYS A 41 2.99 -1.67 23.66
N ALA A 42 3.15 -2.48 22.62
CA ALA A 42 4.09 -3.60 22.61
C ALA A 42 5.56 -3.14 22.49
N GLY A 43 5.83 -1.83 22.40
CA GLY A 43 7.17 -1.28 22.29
C GLY A 43 7.81 -1.45 20.92
N LYS A 44 7.00 -1.66 19.86
CA LYS A 44 7.51 -1.72 18.49
C LYS A 44 8.13 -0.37 18.11
N PRO A 45 9.36 -0.34 17.55
CA PRO A 45 9.99 0.91 17.11
C PRO A 45 9.10 1.69 16.15
N ALA A 46 9.08 3.02 16.28
CA ALA A 46 8.27 3.90 15.42
C ALA A 46 8.56 3.70 13.93
N GLU A 47 9.84 3.50 13.59
CA GLU A 47 10.31 3.25 12.22
C GLU A 47 9.70 1.99 11.61
N ASP A 48 9.55 0.94 12.41
CA ASP A 48 8.96 -0.32 11.97
C ASP A 48 7.45 -0.20 11.74
N ILE A 49 6.77 0.58 12.60
CA ILE A 49 5.35 0.89 12.43
C ILE A 49 5.16 1.72 11.15
N VAL A 50 5.97 2.76 10.95
CA VAL A 50 5.92 3.61 9.76
C VAL A 50 6.17 2.78 8.49
N ARG A 51 7.15 1.87 8.49
CA ARG A 51 7.43 1.00 7.35
C ARG A 51 6.21 0.13 6.98
N GLU A 52 5.53 -0.45 7.95
CA GLU A 52 4.32 -1.25 7.73
C GLU A 52 3.17 -0.40 7.15
N LEU A 53 3.02 0.84 7.63
CA LEU A 53 2.07 1.79 7.05
C LEU A 53 2.41 2.16 5.60
N GLN A 54 3.69 2.30 5.28
CA GLN A 54 4.18 2.58 3.92
C GLN A 54 3.88 1.43 2.96
N GLU A 55 4.10 0.19 3.38
CA GLU A 55 3.84 -1.01 2.57
C GLU A 55 2.36 -1.14 2.20
N THR A 56 1.47 -0.81 3.12
CA THR A 56 0.02 -0.89 2.91
C THR A 56 -0.56 0.32 2.19
N ARG A 57 0.19 1.44 2.09
CA ARG A 57 -0.26 2.72 1.51
C ARG A 57 -1.58 3.23 2.09
N ALA A 58 -1.83 2.91 3.35
CA ALA A 58 -3.04 3.30 4.04
C ALA A 58 -3.03 4.80 4.38
N VAL A 59 -4.18 5.42 4.23
CA VAL A 59 -4.40 6.83 4.60
C VAL A 59 -5.43 6.88 5.71
N TYR A 60 -5.09 7.58 6.79
CA TYR A 60 -5.93 7.71 7.97
C TYR A 60 -6.36 9.18 8.13
N PRO A 61 -7.65 9.50 7.85
CA PRO A 61 -8.16 10.86 8.01
C PRO A 61 -8.43 11.15 9.50
N LEU A 62 -7.36 11.48 10.23
CA LEU A 62 -7.45 11.75 11.66
C LEU A 62 -7.83 13.21 11.95
N THR A 63 -8.75 13.41 12.87
CA THR A 63 -9.04 14.74 13.45
C THR A 63 -7.99 15.10 14.51
N ALA A 64 -7.85 16.39 14.82
CA ALA A 64 -6.92 16.83 15.86
C ALA A 64 -7.17 16.16 17.23
N SER A 65 -8.43 15.98 17.62
CA SER A 65 -8.78 15.29 18.86
C SER A 65 -8.42 13.79 18.85
N GLN A 66 -8.41 13.16 17.67
CA GLN A 66 -8.00 11.76 17.54
C GLN A 66 -6.49 11.62 17.63
N ILE A 67 -5.74 12.58 17.06
CA ILE A 67 -4.28 12.61 17.17
C ILE A 67 -3.86 12.72 18.63
N VAL A 68 -4.47 13.65 19.39
CA VAL A 68 -4.21 13.81 20.82
C VAL A 68 -4.48 12.51 21.58
N ARG A 69 -5.62 11.88 21.34
CA ARG A 69 -5.95 10.59 21.99
C ARG A 69 -4.96 9.47 21.64
N LEU A 70 -4.52 9.39 20.40
CA LEU A 70 -3.54 8.38 19.98
C LEU A 70 -2.18 8.61 20.64
N HIS A 71 -1.77 9.87 20.76
CA HIS A 71 -0.55 10.25 21.49
C HIS A 71 -0.66 9.85 22.98
N GLU A 72 -1.80 10.15 23.63
CA GLU A 72 -2.07 9.73 25.02
C GLU A 72 -2.09 8.21 25.21
N GLN A 73 -2.45 7.45 24.17
CA GLN A 73 -2.41 5.99 24.16
C GLN A 73 -1.01 5.41 23.93
N GLY A 74 -0.01 6.26 23.72
CA GLY A 74 1.38 5.88 23.58
C GLY A 74 1.84 5.67 22.13
N VAL A 75 1.07 6.12 21.13
CA VAL A 75 1.53 6.10 19.73
C VAL A 75 2.65 7.15 19.57
N PRO A 76 3.83 6.76 19.04
CA PRO A 76 4.94 7.68 18.88
C PRO A 76 4.59 8.83 17.92
N GLU A 77 5.11 10.04 18.23
CA GLU A 77 4.90 11.25 17.43
C GLU A 77 5.29 11.05 15.96
N ALA A 78 6.40 10.38 15.69
CA ALA A 78 6.85 10.09 14.33
C ALA A 78 5.84 9.29 13.51
N VAL A 79 5.07 8.40 14.13
CA VAL A 79 3.99 7.64 13.48
C VAL A 79 2.82 8.56 13.16
N LEU A 80 2.45 9.43 14.09
CA LEU A 80 1.36 10.39 13.91
C LEU A 80 1.69 11.43 12.82
N ASP A 81 2.91 11.92 12.79
CA ASP A 81 3.42 12.85 11.77
C ASP A 81 3.37 12.19 10.38
N TYR A 82 3.83 10.93 10.29
CA TYR A 82 3.74 10.19 9.04
C TYR A 82 2.28 10.06 8.57
N MET A 83 1.36 9.65 9.44
CA MET A 83 -0.06 9.51 9.11
C MET A 83 -0.66 10.83 8.63
N GLN A 84 -0.30 11.96 9.27
CA GLN A 84 -0.76 13.29 8.87
C GLN A 84 -0.16 13.75 7.54
N SER A 85 1.11 13.50 7.30
CA SER A 85 1.78 13.87 6.05
C SER A 85 1.16 13.15 4.85
N VAL A 86 0.89 11.85 4.96
CA VAL A 86 0.26 11.05 3.90
C VAL A 86 -1.18 11.49 3.65
N TYR A 87 -1.92 11.83 4.71
CA TYR A 87 -3.27 12.37 4.56
C TYR A 87 -3.26 13.72 3.85
N ALA A 88 -2.39 14.64 4.24
CA ALA A 88 -2.24 15.94 3.58
C ALA A 88 -1.84 15.80 2.11
N GLU A 89 -0.97 14.85 1.79
CA GLU A 89 -0.58 14.57 0.41
C GLU A 89 -1.75 14.01 -0.41
N SER A 90 -2.55 13.12 0.18
CA SER A 90 -3.74 12.57 -0.49
C SER A 90 -4.76 13.65 -0.85
N ILE A 91 -4.96 14.64 0.02
CA ILE A 91 -5.83 15.79 -0.25
C ILE A 91 -5.27 16.63 -1.39
N ARG A 92 -3.97 16.95 -1.37
CA ARG A 92 -3.31 17.72 -2.44
C ARG A 92 -3.41 17.00 -3.79
N TRP A 93 -3.22 15.69 -3.78
CA TRP A 93 -3.35 14.86 -4.98
C TRP A 93 -4.78 14.91 -5.54
N ASN A 94 -5.79 14.70 -4.70
CA ASN A 94 -7.18 14.75 -5.11
C ASN A 94 -7.57 16.14 -5.65
N ALA A 95 -7.12 17.21 -4.99
CA ALA A 95 -7.36 18.58 -5.46
C ALA A 95 -6.73 18.82 -6.83
N ARG A 96 -5.50 18.35 -7.07
CA ARG A 96 -4.81 18.46 -8.36
C ARG A 96 -5.56 17.69 -9.45
N MET A 97 -5.98 16.45 -9.15
CA MET A 97 -6.72 15.62 -10.11
C MET A 97 -8.08 16.23 -10.48
N GLN A 98 -8.76 16.86 -9.54
CA GLN A 98 -10.02 17.58 -9.83
C GLN A 98 -9.78 18.80 -10.74
N TYR A 99 -8.67 19.50 -10.55
CA TYR A 99 -8.34 20.67 -11.35
C TYR A 99 -7.89 20.29 -12.78
N GLU A 100 -7.08 19.25 -12.91
CA GLU A 100 -6.59 18.76 -14.22
C GLU A 100 -7.68 17.97 -14.97
N GLY A 101 -8.58 17.26 -14.29
CA GLY A 101 -9.66 16.51 -14.92
C GLY A 101 -10.63 17.35 -15.71
N THR A 102 -10.75 18.66 -15.42
CA THR A 102 -11.57 19.60 -16.18
C THR A 102 -10.90 20.05 -17.47
N TYR A 103 -9.57 19.98 -17.57
CA TYR A 103 -8.79 20.46 -18.72
C TYR A 103 -8.43 19.36 -19.73
N TYR A 104 -8.38 18.08 -19.29
CA TYR A 104 -7.85 16.96 -20.09
C TYR A 104 -8.91 16.02 -20.68
N TRP A 105 -10.18 16.37 -20.65
CA TRP A 105 -11.25 15.54 -21.24
C TRP A 105 -11.10 15.34 -22.77
N TRP A 106 -10.22 16.08 -23.42
CA TRP A 106 -10.04 16.08 -24.88
C TRP A 106 -8.72 15.49 -25.36
N HIS A 107 -7.76 15.16 -24.49
CA HIS A 107 -6.48 14.58 -24.87
C HIS A 107 -6.11 13.37 -24.04
N ASP A 108 -6.43 12.19 -24.58
CA ASP A 108 -5.71 10.91 -24.48
C ASP A 108 -4.93 10.66 -23.17
N CYS A 109 -5.62 10.48 -22.05
CA CYS A 109 -4.98 10.05 -20.82
C CYS A 109 -5.07 8.52 -20.68
N PHE A 110 -4.44 7.78 -21.62
CA PHE A 110 -4.36 6.30 -21.58
C PHE A 110 -3.37 5.79 -20.52
N TYR A 111 -2.62 6.67 -19.86
CA TYR A 111 -1.54 6.32 -18.92
C TYR A 111 -1.70 6.88 -17.50
N CYS A 112 -2.84 7.44 -17.14
CA CYS A 112 -3.08 7.80 -15.73
C CYS A 112 -3.42 6.55 -14.91
N TYR A 113 -2.40 5.75 -14.63
CA TYR A 113 -2.51 4.67 -13.64
C TYR A 113 -2.69 5.29 -12.25
N GLN A 114 -3.94 5.55 -11.90
CA GLN A 114 -4.31 5.95 -10.54
C GLN A 114 -3.95 4.81 -9.60
N ARG A 115 -2.90 5.02 -8.80
CA ARG A 115 -2.62 4.12 -7.69
C ARG A 115 -3.75 4.28 -6.66
N PRO A 116 -4.56 3.26 -6.41
CA PRO A 116 -5.63 3.38 -5.45
C PRO A 116 -5.03 3.67 -4.06
N VAL A 117 -5.50 4.75 -3.45
CA VAL A 117 -5.20 5.09 -2.05
C VAL A 117 -6.25 4.39 -1.19
N ILE A 118 -5.80 3.57 -0.25
CA ILE A 118 -6.70 2.88 0.67
C ILE A 118 -6.99 3.81 1.84
N VAL A 119 -8.23 4.34 1.89
CA VAL A 119 -8.70 5.12 3.03
C VAL A 119 -9.27 4.16 4.05
N VAL A 120 -8.70 4.15 5.25
CA VAL A 120 -9.18 3.34 6.36
C VAL A 120 -10.22 4.16 7.13
N PRO A 121 -11.50 3.75 7.17
CA PRO A 121 -12.51 4.43 7.96
C PRO A 121 -12.20 4.27 9.45
N TYR A 122 -12.61 5.26 10.21
CA TYR A 122 -12.42 5.31 11.67
C TYR A 122 -13.46 4.49 12.40
#